data_8e5668eba2042e2d75f4bfa939cbdb98
#
_entry.id   8e5668eba2042e2d75f4bfa939cbdb98
#
_cell.length_a   1.000
_cell.length_b   1.000
_cell.length_c   1.000
_cell.angle_alpha   90.00
_cell.angle_beta   90.00
_cell.angle_gamma   90.00
#
_symmetry.space_group_name_H-M   'P 1'
#
loop_
_entity.id
_entity.type
_entity.pdbx_description
1 polymer ?
#
loop_
_entity_poly.entity_id
_entity_poly.type
_entity_poly.pdbx_seq_one_letter_code
_entity_poly.pdbx_strand_id
1 'polypeptide(L)'
;MQVHVVGAGPVGLMLTALLQPMEGFSVRLYEKRHEYTRTRMVQLAPYLVADSLESYRADAVDGDSVEAIFDPSELEQGLAFRQSTAPDLRALLQNWVLGFCPLNSIERALSDLIDARGLNGVERTAAVMTAEDAMAMLQPGDVLIDSTGNRSLLRDHLVQGSGDADEGANTLNVRLEYALVITFLYGQPYDCNEYCKYYKNIENAHYKFIPMVHRTHYDGSVSHVTGIVNISADDYEAMPSRFDGEWLRGNVPGVAQSMDRFIDKIKQETPGEILGDLEIVRIPLDLYRARNATSRQLLTVGPIDHPFARSPVFLAGDSAIGSPYFQSISLGFECAIFLAGLIAQRDLPLRDMLDRYELHIYKQWLRVYMRSKMIKHNKDLFESLDDPLALLEKLHIY
;
A
#
# COMPACT_ATOMS: atom_id res chain seq x y z
N MET A 1 22.72 15.74 -9.08
CA MET A 1 21.75 15.92 -7.99
C MET A 1 21.78 14.67 -7.13
N GLN A 2 21.98 14.84 -5.83
CA GLN A 2 21.96 13.73 -4.87
C GLN A 2 20.52 13.51 -4.39
N VAL A 3 20.08 12.26 -4.39
CA VAL A 3 18.79 11.87 -3.84
C VAL A 3 19.01 10.91 -2.68
N HIS A 4 18.53 11.30 -1.49
CA HIS A 4 18.58 10.49 -0.29
C HIS A 4 17.25 9.79 -0.10
N VAL A 5 17.22 8.46 -0.11
CA VAL A 5 16.04 7.65 0.13
C VAL A 5 16.20 6.95 1.48
N VAL A 6 15.40 7.32 2.46
CA VAL A 6 15.41 6.70 3.78
C VAL A 6 14.30 5.66 3.88
N GLY A 7 14.69 4.40 4.09
CA GLY A 7 13.83 3.23 4.09
C GLY A 7 13.86 2.46 2.76
N ALA A 8 14.53 1.29 2.75
CA ALA A 8 14.53 0.38 1.61
C ALA A 8 13.38 -0.65 1.69
N GLY A 9 12.20 -0.18 2.04
CA GLY A 9 10.97 -0.93 1.82
C GLY A 9 10.62 -0.96 0.32
N PRO A 10 9.49 -1.57 -0.08
CA PRO A 10 9.14 -1.73 -1.49
C PRO A 10 9.07 -0.38 -2.24
N VAL A 11 8.56 0.67 -1.60
CA VAL A 11 8.43 2.00 -2.22
C VAL A 11 9.79 2.69 -2.37
N GLY A 12 10.67 2.61 -1.36
CA GLY A 12 12.03 3.18 -1.44
C GLY A 12 12.90 2.44 -2.46
N LEU A 13 12.78 1.10 -2.54
CA LEU A 13 13.44 0.30 -3.57
C LEU A 13 12.90 0.63 -4.96
N MET A 14 11.58 0.79 -5.12
CA MET A 14 10.94 1.18 -6.38
C MET A 14 11.46 2.54 -6.86
N LEU A 15 11.48 3.55 -5.97
CA LEU A 15 12.04 4.88 -6.27
C LEU A 15 13.50 4.79 -6.70
N THR A 16 14.31 4.03 -5.96
CA THR A 16 15.72 3.82 -6.29
C THR A 16 15.88 3.17 -7.67
N ALA A 17 15.11 2.11 -7.95
CA ALA A 17 15.14 1.43 -9.24
C ALA A 17 14.66 2.30 -10.41
N LEU A 18 13.77 3.27 -10.17
CA LEU A 18 13.32 4.24 -11.17
C LEU A 18 14.38 5.32 -11.44
N LEU A 19 15.07 5.81 -10.40
CA LEU A 19 16.02 6.91 -10.50
C LEU A 19 17.42 6.46 -10.93
N GLN A 20 17.83 5.23 -10.59
CA GLN A 20 19.15 4.69 -10.88
C GLN A 20 19.59 4.79 -12.34
N PRO A 21 18.76 4.46 -13.35
CA PRO A 21 19.16 4.54 -14.76
C PRO A 21 19.18 5.96 -15.33
N MET A 22 18.77 6.97 -14.55
CA MET A 22 18.65 8.35 -15.03
C MET A 22 19.99 9.07 -14.90
N GLU A 23 20.45 9.65 -16.00
CA GLU A 23 21.69 10.42 -16.02
C GLU A 23 21.62 11.64 -15.08
N GLY A 24 22.73 11.89 -14.38
CA GLY A 24 22.89 13.06 -13.52
C GLY A 24 22.21 12.94 -12.16
N PHE A 25 21.74 11.76 -11.79
CA PHE A 25 21.28 11.43 -10.44
C PHE A 25 22.28 10.51 -9.74
N SER A 26 22.44 10.70 -8.45
CA SER A 26 23.11 9.78 -7.54
C SER A 26 22.18 9.49 -6.39
N VAL A 27 21.92 8.23 -6.09
CA VAL A 27 20.94 7.82 -5.07
C VAL A 27 21.69 7.24 -3.86
N ARG A 28 21.40 7.72 -2.67
CA ARG A 28 21.80 7.10 -1.41
C ARG A 28 20.60 6.47 -0.73
N LEU A 29 20.64 5.15 -0.58
CA LEU A 29 19.58 4.36 0.00
C LEU A 29 19.96 3.91 1.41
N TYR A 30 19.17 4.30 2.41
CA TYR A 30 19.38 3.98 3.82
C TYR A 30 18.36 2.96 4.31
N GLU A 31 18.80 1.88 4.94
CA GLU A 31 17.93 0.86 5.51
C GLU A 31 18.49 0.34 6.83
N LYS A 32 17.63 0.23 7.82
CA LYS A 32 17.99 -0.29 9.15
C LYS A 32 17.94 -1.81 9.23
N ARG A 33 17.17 -2.46 8.35
CA ARG A 33 16.98 -3.92 8.35
C ARG A 33 18.06 -4.58 7.50
N HIS A 34 18.56 -5.70 7.98
CA HIS A 34 19.54 -6.52 7.24
C HIS A 34 18.85 -7.51 6.29
N GLU A 35 17.57 -7.82 6.55
CA GLU A 35 16.82 -8.83 5.81
C GLU A 35 15.38 -8.41 5.55
N TYR A 36 14.82 -8.89 4.46
CA TYR A 36 13.42 -8.73 4.10
C TYR A 36 12.62 -9.94 4.57
N THR A 37 11.92 -9.80 5.69
CA THR A 37 11.23 -10.92 6.37
C THR A 37 9.70 -10.84 6.25
N ARG A 38 9.15 -9.81 5.63
CA ARG A 38 7.70 -9.60 5.56
C ARG A 38 7.05 -10.54 4.56
N THR A 39 6.35 -11.55 5.06
CA THR A 39 5.67 -12.57 4.25
C THR A 39 4.23 -12.22 3.88
N ARG A 40 3.74 -11.05 4.30
CA ARG A 40 2.39 -10.59 3.96
C ARG A 40 2.18 -10.65 2.45
N MET A 41 1.07 -11.30 2.05
CA MET A 41 0.68 -11.40 0.65
C MET A 41 0.18 -10.06 0.12
N VAL A 42 0.59 -9.70 -1.08
CA VAL A 42 0.18 -8.51 -1.79
C VAL A 42 -0.08 -8.85 -3.26
N GLN A 43 -0.89 -8.03 -3.91
CA GLN A 43 -1.10 -8.08 -5.35
C GLN A 43 -0.93 -6.67 -5.90
N LEU A 44 -0.23 -6.53 -7.00
CA LEU A 44 -0.12 -5.25 -7.70
C LEU A 44 -1.32 -5.05 -8.63
N ALA A 45 -1.79 -3.82 -8.68
CA ALA A 45 -2.85 -3.45 -9.58
C ALA A 45 -2.35 -3.39 -11.05
N PRO A 46 -3.11 -3.92 -12.01
CA PRO A 46 -2.71 -3.96 -13.42
C PRO A 46 -2.39 -2.59 -14.03
N TYR A 47 -3.04 -1.53 -13.57
CA TYR A 47 -2.80 -0.18 -14.09
C TYR A 47 -1.35 0.32 -13.93
N LEU A 48 -0.55 -0.31 -13.03
CA LEU A 48 0.87 0.04 -12.87
C LEU A 48 1.71 -0.27 -14.12
N VAL A 49 1.28 -1.21 -14.94
CA VAL A 49 1.96 -1.62 -16.19
C VAL A 49 1.19 -1.22 -17.44
N ALA A 50 0.13 -0.43 -17.29
CA ALA A 50 -0.66 0.06 -18.42
C ALA A 50 0.20 0.80 -19.44
N ASP A 51 -0.04 0.55 -20.71
CA ASP A 51 0.68 1.15 -21.84
C ASP A 51 -0.14 2.17 -22.63
N SER A 52 -1.42 2.31 -22.28
CA SER A 52 -2.34 3.29 -22.84
C SER A 52 -3.25 3.88 -21.77
N LEU A 53 -3.84 5.04 -22.03
CA LEU A 53 -4.87 5.61 -21.14
C LEU A 53 -6.11 4.73 -21.05
N GLU A 54 -6.48 4.08 -22.14
CA GLU A 54 -7.59 3.14 -22.17
C GLU A 54 -7.33 1.93 -21.27
N SER A 55 -6.14 1.32 -21.38
CA SER A 55 -5.72 0.22 -20.48
C SER A 55 -5.64 0.69 -19.03
N TYR A 56 -5.06 1.86 -18.76
CA TYR A 56 -5.01 2.42 -17.42
C TYR A 56 -6.38 2.60 -16.80
N ARG A 57 -7.36 3.13 -17.57
CA ARG A 57 -8.75 3.32 -17.13
C ARG A 57 -9.48 1.99 -16.91
N ALA A 58 -9.28 1.03 -17.80
CA ALA A 58 -9.91 -0.30 -17.69
C ALA A 58 -9.40 -1.07 -16.48
N ASP A 59 -8.11 -0.93 -16.16
CA ASP A 59 -7.44 -1.62 -15.05
C ASP A 59 -7.56 -0.88 -13.71
N ALA A 60 -7.75 0.44 -13.74
CA ALA A 60 -8.17 1.18 -12.57
C ALA A 60 -9.64 0.85 -12.31
N VAL A 61 -9.92 0.07 -11.28
CA VAL A 61 -11.27 -0.38 -10.87
C VAL A 61 -12.28 0.78 -10.69
N ASP A 62 -11.83 2.00 -10.81
CA ASP A 62 -12.54 3.26 -10.61
C ASP A 62 -12.52 4.15 -11.86
N GLY A 63 -12.60 3.57 -13.08
CA GLY A 63 -12.43 4.30 -14.33
C GLY A 63 -13.06 5.70 -14.36
N ASP A 64 -14.32 5.80 -13.96
CA ASP A 64 -15.05 7.08 -13.92
C ASP A 64 -14.56 8.03 -12.82
N SER A 65 -14.15 7.49 -11.64
CA SER A 65 -13.63 8.32 -10.54
C SER A 65 -12.22 8.82 -10.79
N VAL A 66 -11.42 8.11 -11.57
CA VAL A 66 -10.07 8.57 -11.95
C VAL A 66 -10.16 9.83 -12.81
N GLU A 67 -11.06 9.86 -13.79
CA GLU A 67 -11.26 11.06 -14.63
C GLU A 67 -11.79 12.26 -13.87
N ALA A 68 -12.63 12.04 -12.84
CA ALA A 68 -13.14 13.11 -12.00
C ALA A 68 -12.08 13.73 -11.07
N ILE A 69 -11.03 12.95 -10.73
CA ILE A 69 -10.02 13.36 -9.75
C ILE A 69 -8.72 13.84 -10.42
N PHE A 70 -8.28 13.15 -11.48
CA PHE A 70 -7.02 13.45 -12.15
C PHE A 70 -7.25 14.19 -13.46
N ASP A 71 -6.45 15.23 -13.66
CA ASP A 71 -6.41 15.93 -14.94
C ASP A 71 -5.89 14.99 -16.04
N PRO A 72 -6.47 14.98 -17.25
CA PRO A 72 -5.98 14.17 -18.36
C PRO A 72 -4.49 14.35 -18.64
N SER A 73 -3.96 15.56 -18.52
CA SER A 73 -2.54 15.84 -18.72
C SER A 73 -1.64 15.17 -17.67
N GLU A 74 -2.11 15.04 -16.41
CA GLU A 74 -1.39 14.32 -15.35
C GLU A 74 -1.32 12.82 -15.66
N LEU A 75 -2.43 12.25 -16.16
CA LEU A 75 -2.49 10.85 -16.56
C LEU A 75 -1.59 10.56 -17.75
N GLU A 76 -1.55 11.44 -18.76
CA GLU A 76 -0.68 11.33 -19.92
C GLU A 76 0.80 11.43 -19.54
N GLN A 77 1.18 12.36 -18.65
CA GLN A 77 2.54 12.47 -18.14
C GLN A 77 2.96 11.22 -17.36
N GLY A 78 2.09 10.72 -16.49
CA GLY A 78 2.33 9.47 -15.76
C GLY A 78 2.49 8.28 -16.70
N LEU A 79 1.67 8.19 -17.75
CA LEU A 79 1.78 7.14 -18.77
C LEU A 79 3.08 7.24 -19.56
N ALA A 80 3.46 8.43 -20.01
CA ALA A 80 4.70 8.66 -20.72
C ALA A 80 5.92 8.25 -19.88
N PHE A 81 5.91 8.57 -18.59
CA PHE A 81 6.96 8.15 -17.67
C PHE A 81 6.99 6.62 -17.49
N ARG A 82 5.82 5.96 -17.36
CA ARG A 82 5.76 4.49 -17.30
C ARG A 82 6.31 3.84 -18.56
N GLN A 83 6.00 4.38 -19.73
CA GLN A 83 6.52 3.88 -21.01
C GLN A 83 8.04 4.03 -21.12
N SER A 84 8.60 5.07 -20.50
CA SER A 84 10.06 5.30 -20.45
C SER A 84 10.76 4.46 -19.36
N THR A 85 10.03 3.79 -18.49
CA THR A 85 10.59 2.94 -17.44
C THR A 85 11.42 1.80 -18.04
N ALA A 86 12.59 1.56 -17.45
CA ALA A 86 13.53 0.54 -17.92
C ALA A 86 12.85 -0.84 -18.07
N PRO A 87 13.11 -1.57 -19.18
CA PRO A 87 12.39 -2.81 -19.51
C PRO A 87 12.50 -3.90 -18.45
N ASP A 88 13.63 -3.98 -17.73
CA ASP A 88 13.87 -4.93 -16.65
C ASP A 88 12.94 -4.70 -15.44
N LEU A 89 12.77 -3.44 -15.02
CA LEU A 89 11.83 -3.07 -13.96
C LEU A 89 10.38 -3.31 -14.41
N ARG A 90 10.06 -2.98 -15.66
CA ARG A 90 8.72 -3.20 -16.22
C ARG A 90 8.37 -4.70 -16.24
N ALA A 91 9.31 -5.56 -16.60
CA ALA A 91 9.11 -7.01 -16.57
C ALA A 91 8.82 -7.54 -15.16
N LEU A 92 9.50 -7.03 -14.12
CA LEU A 92 9.19 -7.38 -12.73
C LEU A 92 7.77 -6.96 -12.34
N LEU A 93 7.36 -5.73 -12.66
CA LEU A 93 6.00 -5.25 -12.37
C LEU A 93 4.95 -6.11 -13.06
N GLN A 94 5.15 -6.51 -14.32
CA GLN A 94 4.25 -7.39 -15.07
C GLN A 94 4.06 -8.74 -14.38
N ASN A 95 5.14 -9.33 -13.86
CA ASN A 95 5.04 -10.60 -13.12
C ASN A 95 4.21 -10.48 -11.84
N TRP A 96 4.25 -9.33 -11.15
CA TRP A 96 3.55 -9.15 -9.87
C TRP A 96 2.08 -8.74 -10.02
N VAL A 97 1.63 -8.31 -11.19
CA VAL A 97 0.21 -8.03 -11.45
C VAL A 97 -0.59 -9.30 -11.79
N LEU A 98 0.09 -10.40 -12.12
CA LEU A 98 -0.54 -11.66 -12.50
C LEU A 98 -1.13 -12.45 -11.32
N GLY A 99 -0.71 -12.18 -10.09
CA GLY A 99 -1.17 -12.90 -8.92
C GLY A 99 -0.64 -12.36 -7.60
N PHE A 100 -0.97 -13.04 -6.51
CA PHE A 100 -0.46 -12.73 -5.18
C PHE A 100 1.00 -13.16 -5.04
N CYS A 101 1.80 -12.32 -4.39
CA CYS A 101 3.17 -12.64 -4.02
C CYS A 101 3.49 -12.10 -2.63
N PRO A 102 4.43 -12.72 -1.90
CA PRO A 102 4.86 -12.20 -0.60
C PRO A 102 5.64 -10.91 -0.77
N LEU A 103 5.42 -9.97 0.14
CA LEU A 103 6.04 -8.64 0.11
C LEU A 103 7.58 -8.71 0.07
N ASN A 104 8.18 -9.63 0.82
CA ASN A 104 9.63 -9.83 0.83
C ASN A 104 10.18 -10.30 -0.53
N SER A 105 9.38 -10.99 -1.35
CA SER A 105 9.79 -11.37 -2.72
C SER A 105 9.90 -10.14 -3.62
N ILE A 106 8.98 -9.19 -3.48
CA ILE A 106 9.05 -7.91 -4.19
C ILE A 106 10.29 -7.13 -3.73
N GLU A 107 10.51 -7.03 -2.41
CA GLU A 107 11.65 -6.33 -1.85
C GLU A 107 12.99 -6.90 -2.31
N ARG A 108 13.12 -8.23 -2.28
CA ARG A 108 14.33 -8.91 -2.77
C ARG A 108 14.55 -8.68 -4.26
N ALA A 109 13.52 -8.91 -5.08
CA ALA A 109 13.66 -8.76 -6.54
C ALA A 109 14.01 -7.32 -6.95
N LEU A 110 13.45 -6.29 -6.30
CA LEU A 110 13.86 -4.90 -6.53
C LEU A 110 15.29 -4.64 -6.04
N SER A 111 15.66 -5.21 -4.90
CA SER A 111 17.03 -5.13 -4.37
C SER A 111 18.04 -5.75 -5.33
N ASP A 112 17.75 -6.97 -5.80
CA ASP A 112 18.58 -7.70 -6.76
C ASP A 112 18.70 -6.99 -8.10
N LEU A 113 17.61 -6.38 -8.57
CA LEU A 113 17.61 -5.55 -9.78
C LEU A 113 18.54 -4.35 -9.65
N ILE A 114 18.49 -3.63 -8.53
CA ILE A 114 19.37 -2.48 -8.27
C ILE A 114 20.83 -2.93 -8.27
N ASP A 115 21.14 -4.07 -7.64
CA ASP A 115 22.49 -4.62 -7.57
C ASP A 115 22.98 -5.10 -8.95
N ALA A 116 22.13 -5.79 -9.72
CA ALA A 116 22.45 -6.28 -11.05
C ALA A 116 22.78 -5.18 -12.07
N ARG A 117 22.16 -4.01 -11.93
CA ARG A 117 22.47 -2.83 -12.76
C ARG A 117 23.82 -2.19 -12.45
N GLY A 118 24.50 -2.71 -11.42
CA GLY A 118 25.73 -2.12 -10.91
C GLY A 118 25.49 -0.87 -10.08
N LEU A 119 26.40 -0.59 -9.16
CA LEU A 119 26.26 0.51 -8.20
C LEU A 119 26.54 1.89 -8.81
N ASN A 120 26.55 2.05 -10.12
CA ASN A 120 26.72 3.35 -10.76
C ASN A 120 25.56 4.25 -10.33
N GLY A 121 25.85 5.17 -9.41
CA GLY A 121 24.88 6.13 -8.92
C GLY A 121 24.04 5.70 -7.71
N VAL A 122 24.20 4.47 -7.17
CA VAL A 122 23.51 4.04 -5.93
C VAL A 122 24.50 3.63 -4.86
N GLU A 123 24.41 4.28 -3.71
CA GLU A 123 25.13 3.93 -2.48
C GLU A 123 24.13 3.40 -1.44
N ARG A 124 24.36 2.19 -0.92
CA ARG A 124 23.53 1.62 0.15
C ARG A 124 24.24 1.74 1.48
N THR A 125 23.53 2.27 2.45
CA THR A 125 24.01 2.44 3.82
C THR A 125 23.11 1.72 4.79
N ALA A 126 23.66 0.74 5.54
CA ALA A 126 22.98 0.11 6.67
C ALA A 126 23.03 1.09 7.85
N ALA A 127 21.95 1.82 8.09
CA ALA A 127 21.86 2.80 9.15
C ALA A 127 20.46 2.90 9.75
N VAL A 128 20.43 3.11 11.06
CA VAL A 128 19.24 3.62 11.75
C VAL A 128 19.33 5.14 11.69
N MET A 129 18.51 5.76 10.86
CA MET A 129 18.48 7.22 10.70
C MET A 129 17.52 7.83 11.70
N THR A 130 17.92 8.95 12.32
CA THR A 130 17.01 9.88 13.00
C THR A 130 16.64 11.04 12.06
N ALA A 131 15.65 11.84 12.45
CA ALA A 131 15.29 13.02 11.67
C ALA A 131 16.45 14.05 11.64
N GLU A 132 17.16 14.18 12.75
CA GLU A 132 18.33 15.04 12.90
C GLU A 132 19.48 14.59 11.99
N ASP A 133 19.73 13.27 11.89
CA ASP A 133 20.74 12.72 10.99
C ASP A 133 20.36 13.03 9.53
N ALA A 134 19.10 12.81 9.17
CA ALA A 134 18.59 13.09 7.85
C ALA A 134 18.68 14.57 7.47
N MET A 135 18.44 15.47 8.42
CA MET A 135 18.62 16.92 8.23
C MET A 135 20.07 17.32 8.09
N ALA A 136 20.94 16.76 8.93
CA ALA A 136 22.36 17.13 8.98
C ALA A 136 23.15 16.73 7.73
N MET A 137 22.72 15.68 7.02
CA MET A 137 23.40 15.21 5.82
C MET A 137 23.09 16.01 4.55
N LEU A 138 21.99 16.81 4.54
CA LEU A 138 21.52 17.49 3.34
C LEU A 138 22.45 18.65 2.93
N GLN A 139 22.80 18.66 1.66
CA GLN A 139 23.42 19.80 0.99
C GLN A 139 22.38 20.57 0.16
N PRO A 140 22.57 21.87 -0.07
CA PRO A 140 21.68 22.64 -0.92
C PRO A 140 21.52 22.00 -2.32
N GLY A 141 20.28 21.74 -2.71
CA GLY A 141 19.95 21.08 -3.98
C GLY A 141 19.85 19.55 -3.91
N ASP A 142 20.10 18.94 -2.74
CA ASP A 142 19.80 17.53 -2.51
C ASP A 142 18.28 17.32 -2.35
N VAL A 143 17.82 16.13 -2.68
CA VAL A 143 16.44 15.68 -2.48
C VAL A 143 16.41 14.64 -1.36
N LEU A 144 15.49 14.77 -0.41
CA LEU A 144 15.28 13.80 0.66
C LEU A 144 13.90 13.16 0.52
N ILE A 145 13.86 11.83 0.54
CA ILE A 145 12.63 11.04 0.45
C ILE A 145 12.53 10.14 1.67
N ASP A 146 11.49 10.33 2.47
CA ASP A 146 11.14 9.43 3.57
C ASP A 146 10.17 8.36 3.08
N SER A 147 10.64 7.12 3.01
CA SER A 147 9.88 5.91 2.70
C SER A 147 9.94 4.88 3.85
N THR A 148 10.05 5.36 5.10
CA THR A 148 10.19 4.51 6.30
C THR A 148 8.89 3.85 6.74
N GLY A 149 7.75 4.19 6.11
CA GLY A 149 6.46 3.57 6.35
C GLY A 149 5.57 4.38 7.32
N ASN A 150 4.60 3.72 7.95
CA ASN A 150 3.59 4.41 8.76
C ASN A 150 4.19 5.16 9.97
N ARG A 151 5.32 4.70 10.49
CA ARG A 151 6.14 5.43 11.49
C ARG A 151 7.16 6.30 10.77
N SER A 152 6.66 7.25 10.00
CA SER A 152 7.48 8.17 9.21
C SER A 152 8.50 8.90 10.07
N LEU A 153 9.72 8.96 9.57
CA LEU A 153 10.84 9.66 10.23
C LEU A 153 10.64 11.17 10.22
N LEU A 154 10.08 11.71 9.12
CA LEU A 154 10.08 13.16 8.88
C LEU A 154 8.68 13.80 8.92
N ARG A 155 7.59 13.02 8.99
CA ARG A 155 6.22 13.56 8.93
C ARG A 155 5.97 14.68 9.93
N ASP A 156 6.43 14.51 11.15
CA ASP A 156 6.20 15.47 12.22
C ASP A 156 7.08 16.73 12.07
N HIS A 157 8.20 16.62 11.37
CA HIS A 157 9.09 17.72 11.07
C HIS A 157 8.64 18.59 9.87
N LEU A 158 7.67 18.12 9.09
CA LEU A 158 7.11 18.89 7.95
C LEU A 158 5.96 19.83 8.36
N VAL A 159 5.57 19.82 9.62
CA VAL A 159 4.53 20.71 10.17
C VAL A 159 5.17 21.79 11.01
N GLN A 160 4.88 23.03 10.68
CA GLN A 160 5.41 24.16 11.42
C GLN A 160 4.79 24.24 12.83
N GLY A 161 5.63 24.37 13.86
CA GLY A 161 5.17 24.54 15.24
C GLY A 161 4.88 23.24 16.00
N SER A 162 5.26 22.08 15.46
CA SER A 162 4.94 20.77 16.05
C SER A 162 5.91 20.31 17.14
N GLY A 163 6.44 21.22 17.95
CA GLY A 163 7.38 20.85 19.03
C GLY A 163 6.83 19.87 20.09
N ASP A 164 5.49 19.71 20.18
CA ASP A 164 4.82 18.81 21.12
C ASP A 164 3.47 18.31 20.54
N ALA A 165 3.38 18.02 19.26
CA ALA A 165 2.14 17.51 18.67
C ALA A 165 1.88 16.07 19.14
N ASP A 166 0.67 15.80 19.64
CA ASP A 166 0.17 14.46 19.92
C ASP A 166 0.42 13.52 18.74
N GLU A 167 0.83 12.30 19.03
CA GLU A 167 1.03 11.25 18.03
C GLU A 167 -0.23 11.12 17.17
N GLY A 168 -0.15 11.41 15.88
CA GLY A 168 -1.27 11.45 14.95
C GLY A 168 -1.82 12.84 14.57
N ALA A 169 -1.40 13.94 15.23
CA ALA A 169 -1.83 15.29 14.87
C ALA A 169 -1.44 15.68 13.43
N ASN A 170 -0.40 15.04 12.87
CA ASN A 170 0.14 15.31 11.54
C ASN A 170 -0.40 14.37 10.45
N THR A 171 -1.44 13.59 10.77
CA THR A 171 -2.18 12.76 9.82
C THR A 171 -3.66 13.12 9.80
N LEU A 172 -4.28 12.91 8.65
CA LEU A 172 -5.73 12.88 8.50
C LEU A 172 -6.14 11.42 8.39
N ASN A 173 -6.85 10.92 9.39
CA ASN A 173 -7.29 9.54 9.49
C ASN A 173 -8.78 9.41 9.23
N VAL A 174 -9.18 8.41 8.45
CA VAL A 174 -10.56 8.01 8.26
C VAL A 174 -10.68 6.52 8.52
N ARG A 175 -11.49 6.14 9.50
CA ARG A 175 -11.88 4.76 9.73
C ARG A 175 -12.83 4.33 8.62
N LEU A 176 -12.46 3.32 7.85
CA LEU A 176 -13.28 2.77 6.76
C LEU A 176 -14.13 1.62 7.27
N GLU A 177 -13.50 0.61 7.83
CA GLU A 177 -14.12 -0.63 8.27
C GLU A 177 -13.30 -1.26 9.41
N TYR A 178 -13.74 -2.43 9.86
CA TYR A 178 -13.02 -3.31 10.78
C TYR A 178 -12.90 -4.70 10.17
N ALA A 179 -11.82 -5.41 10.49
CA ALA A 179 -11.61 -6.76 9.97
C ALA A 179 -10.94 -7.68 10.99
N LEU A 180 -11.16 -8.96 10.80
CA LEU A 180 -10.33 -10.02 11.33
C LEU A 180 -9.37 -10.50 10.26
N VAL A 181 -8.11 -10.65 10.63
CA VAL A 181 -7.10 -11.35 9.86
C VAL A 181 -6.87 -12.69 10.51
N ILE A 182 -7.11 -13.77 9.77
CA ILE A 182 -6.99 -15.15 10.24
C ILE A 182 -5.90 -15.81 9.42
N THR A 183 -4.88 -16.31 10.07
CA THR A 183 -3.71 -16.92 9.43
C THR A 183 -3.50 -18.34 9.94
N PHE A 184 -3.17 -19.26 9.03
CA PHE A 184 -2.82 -20.63 9.35
C PHE A 184 -1.92 -21.29 8.30
N LEU A 185 -1.23 -22.36 8.67
CA LEU A 185 -0.48 -23.19 7.77
C LEU A 185 -1.33 -24.41 7.38
N TYR A 186 -1.30 -24.78 6.11
CA TYR A 186 -1.98 -25.95 5.58
C TYR A 186 -0.94 -26.93 5.01
N GLY A 187 -0.96 -28.19 5.48
CA GLY A 187 0.05 -29.20 5.19
C GLY A 187 0.00 -29.80 3.79
N GLN A 188 -0.48 -29.06 2.82
CA GLN A 188 -0.52 -29.43 1.41
C GLN A 188 -0.36 -28.17 0.52
N PRO A 189 0.17 -28.31 -0.69
CA PRO A 189 0.15 -27.23 -1.67
C PRO A 189 -1.29 -26.95 -2.13
N TYR A 190 -1.70 -25.70 -2.08
CA TYR A 190 -3.00 -25.24 -2.56
C TYR A 190 -2.84 -24.11 -3.57
N ASP A 191 -3.60 -24.13 -4.65
CA ASP A 191 -3.56 -23.07 -5.65
C ASP A 191 -4.65 -22.02 -5.36
N CYS A 192 -4.25 -20.78 -5.14
CA CYS A 192 -5.16 -19.69 -4.84
C CYS A 192 -6.01 -19.24 -6.06
N ASN A 193 -5.66 -19.63 -7.29
CA ASN A 193 -6.43 -19.25 -8.47
C ASN A 193 -7.84 -19.89 -8.50
N GLU A 194 -8.02 -21.07 -7.94
CA GLU A 194 -9.34 -21.68 -7.75
C GLU A 194 -10.22 -20.92 -6.76
N TYR A 195 -9.60 -20.16 -5.89
CA TYR A 195 -10.23 -19.45 -4.81
C TYR A 195 -11.07 -18.25 -5.26
N CYS A 196 -10.61 -17.49 -6.25
CA CYS A 196 -11.40 -16.39 -6.83
C CYS A 196 -12.76 -16.88 -7.39
N LYS A 197 -12.82 -18.15 -7.84
CA LYS A 197 -14.06 -18.78 -8.28
C LYS A 197 -15.01 -19.09 -7.10
N TYR A 198 -14.45 -19.56 -5.98
CA TYR A 198 -15.22 -19.83 -4.77
C TYR A 198 -15.89 -18.56 -4.24
N TYR A 199 -15.13 -17.46 -4.13
CA TYR A 199 -15.62 -16.20 -3.61
C TYR A 199 -16.82 -15.64 -4.42
N LYS A 200 -16.79 -15.77 -5.75
CA LYS A 200 -17.88 -15.36 -6.62
C LYS A 200 -19.15 -16.17 -6.42
N ASN A 201 -19.03 -17.41 -5.94
CA ASN A 201 -20.15 -18.34 -5.78
C ASN A 201 -20.74 -18.35 -4.36
N ILE A 202 -20.15 -17.63 -3.40
CA ILE A 202 -20.76 -17.42 -2.08
C ILE A 202 -21.74 -16.26 -2.19
N GLU A 203 -22.93 -16.56 -2.70
CA GLU A 203 -24.06 -15.66 -2.63
C GLU A 203 -24.53 -15.56 -1.17
N ASN A 204 -24.80 -14.34 -0.68
CA ASN A 204 -25.51 -14.03 0.55
C ASN A 204 -24.83 -14.35 1.90
N ALA A 205 -23.50 -14.48 1.97
CA ALA A 205 -22.81 -14.56 3.27
C ALA A 205 -22.57 -13.16 3.85
N HIS A 206 -23.17 -12.87 5.00
CA HIS A 206 -22.93 -11.62 5.74
C HIS A 206 -21.43 -11.43 6.04
N TYR A 207 -20.76 -12.49 6.48
CA TYR A 207 -19.31 -12.52 6.66
C TYR A 207 -18.67 -13.29 5.51
N LYS A 208 -17.75 -12.62 4.79
CA LYS A 208 -17.03 -13.22 3.66
C LYS A 208 -15.56 -13.41 4.05
N PHE A 209 -15.12 -14.66 4.09
CA PHE A 209 -13.72 -14.99 4.27
C PHE A 209 -12.98 -14.83 2.93
N ILE A 210 -12.08 -13.85 2.86
CA ILE A 210 -11.28 -13.54 1.67
C ILE A 210 -9.85 -14.04 1.90
N PRO A 211 -9.47 -15.24 1.45
CA PRO A 211 -8.13 -15.72 1.65
C PRO A 211 -7.15 -15.33 0.56
N MET A 212 -5.92 -15.43 0.95
CA MET A 212 -4.72 -15.39 0.14
C MET A 212 -3.86 -16.59 0.53
N VAL A 213 -3.38 -17.31 -0.46
CA VAL A 213 -2.60 -18.51 -0.25
C VAL A 213 -1.22 -18.39 -0.87
N HIS A 214 -0.20 -18.76 -0.13
CA HIS A 214 1.18 -18.77 -0.57
C HIS A 214 1.87 -20.07 -0.15
N ARG A 215 2.66 -20.67 -1.03
CA ARG A 215 3.51 -21.84 -0.72
C ARG A 215 4.75 -21.39 0.02
N THR A 216 4.99 -21.92 1.21
CA THR A 216 6.03 -21.41 2.13
C THR A 216 7.33 -22.22 2.16
N HIS A 217 7.31 -23.50 1.77
CA HIS A 217 8.51 -24.34 1.73
C HIS A 217 9.18 -24.31 0.36
N TYR A 218 10.48 -24.64 0.33
CA TYR A 218 11.28 -24.72 -0.90
C TYR A 218 10.69 -25.67 -1.94
N ASP A 219 10.06 -26.75 -1.48
CA ASP A 219 9.35 -27.73 -2.32
C ASP A 219 7.88 -27.38 -2.56
N GLY A 220 7.39 -26.29 -1.96
CA GLY A 220 6.00 -25.89 -2.04
C GLY A 220 5.01 -26.84 -1.37
N SER A 221 5.46 -27.67 -0.41
CA SER A 221 4.63 -28.69 0.25
C SER A 221 3.62 -28.14 1.25
N VAL A 222 3.81 -26.91 1.72
CA VAL A 222 2.95 -26.24 2.72
C VAL A 222 2.42 -24.93 2.16
N SER A 223 1.15 -24.68 2.37
CA SER A 223 0.51 -23.40 2.03
C SER A 223 0.32 -22.54 3.28
N HIS A 224 0.72 -21.28 3.21
CA HIS A 224 0.41 -20.26 4.18
C HIS A 224 -0.86 -19.53 3.76
N VAL A 225 -1.90 -19.65 4.55
CA VAL A 225 -3.21 -19.05 4.28
C VAL A 225 -3.40 -17.84 5.20
N THR A 226 -3.72 -16.70 4.61
CA THR A 226 -4.17 -15.50 5.34
C THR A 226 -5.54 -15.13 4.82
N GLY A 227 -6.55 -15.16 5.66
CA GLY A 227 -7.91 -14.74 5.33
C GLY A 227 -8.27 -13.42 6.00
N ILE A 228 -9.07 -12.60 5.31
CA ILE A 228 -9.66 -11.39 5.89
C ILE A 228 -11.17 -11.55 5.90
N VAL A 229 -11.77 -11.16 7.03
CA VAL A 229 -13.21 -11.08 7.20
C VAL A 229 -13.56 -9.69 7.70
N ASN A 230 -14.35 -8.94 6.95
CA ASN A 230 -14.89 -7.68 7.43
C ASN A 230 -15.94 -7.95 8.51
N ILE A 231 -15.87 -7.17 9.59
CA ILE A 231 -16.76 -7.27 10.75
C ILE A 231 -17.37 -5.90 11.05
N SER A 232 -18.47 -5.89 11.81
CA SER A 232 -19.09 -4.65 12.27
C SER A 232 -18.24 -3.94 13.32
N ALA A 233 -18.53 -2.68 13.58
CA ALA A 233 -17.92 -1.95 14.70
C ALA A 233 -18.29 -2.57 16.04
N ASP A 234 -19.54 -3.00 16.21
CA ASP A 234 -20.03 -3.60 17.43
C ASP A 234 -19.33 -4.95 17.71
N ASP A 235 -19.16 -5.79 16.69
CA ASP A 235 -18.37 -7.02 16.80
C ASP A 235 -16.93 -6.72 17.20
N TYR A 236 -16.32 -5.72 16.56
CA TYR A 236 -14.94 -5.35 16.84
C TYR A 236 -14.75 -4.91 18.29
N GLU A 237 -15.64 -4.07 18.83
CA GLU A 237 -15.56 -3.59 20.21
C GLU A 237 -15.89 -4.69 21.23
N ALA A 238 -16.76 -5.62 20.90
CA ALA A 238 -17.11 -6.77 21.74
C ALA A 238 -16.00 -7.82 21.82
N MET A 239 -15.07 -7.86 20.86
CA MET A 239 -14.00 -8.85 20.85
C MET A 239 -12.86 -8.48 21.80
N PRO A 240 -12.25 -9.44 22.51
CA PRO A 240 -11.02 -9.19 23.26
C PRO A 240 -9.85 -8.87 22.31
N SER A 241 -8.78 -8.32 22.85
CA SER A 241 -7.57 -7.99 22.06
C SER A 241 -6.83 -9.23 21.54
N ARG A 242 -7.01 -10.37 22.21
CA ARG A 242 -6.44 -11.68 21.86
C ARG A 242 -7.47 -12.75 22.09
N PHE A 243 -7.65 -13.63 21.15
CA PHE A 243 -8.54 -14.79 21.21
C PHE A 243 -8.12 -15.83 20.16
N ASP A 244 -8.62 -17.04 20.32
CA ASP A 244 -8.33 -18.19 19.45
C ASP A 244 -9.56 -18.60 18.61
N GLY A 245 -9.39 -19.66 17.83
CA GLY A 245 -10.45 -20.19 16.97
C GLY A 245 -11.63 -20.79 17.77
N GLU A 246 -11.40 -21.28 18.98
CA GLU A 246 -12.47 -21.81 19.84
C GLU A 246 -13.36 -20.66 20.36
N TRP A 247 -12.73 -19.60 20.86
CA TRP A 247 -13.43 -18.38 21.25
C TRP A 247 -14.25 -17.80 20.08
N LEU A 248 -13.65 -17.74 18.88
CA LEU A 248 -14.33 -17.23 17.69
C LEU A 248 -15.59 -18.03 17.36
N ARG A 249 -15.51 -19.36 17.41
CA ARG A 249 -16.66 -20.25 17.13
C ARG A 249 -17.78 -20.08 18.17
N GLY A 250 -17.41 -19.86 19.43
CA GLY A 250 -18.38 -19.67 20.52
C GLY A 250 -19.05 -18.29 20.53
N ASN A 251 -18.35 -17.24 20.11
CA ASN A 251 -18.81 -15.87 20.31
C ASN A 251 -19.20 -15.16 18.99
N VAL A 252 -18.60 -15.53 17.84
CA VAL A 252 -18.90 -14.93 16.53
C VAL A 252 -19.10 -16.05 15.48
N PRO A 253 -20.14 -16.87 15.64
CA PRO A 253 -20.32 -18.08 14.84
C PRO A 253 -20.44 -17.81 13.33
N GLY A 254 -20.95 -16.66 12.93
CA GLY A 254 -21.04 -16.29 11.51
C GLY A 254 -19.68 -16.14 10.82
N VAL A 255 -18.73 -15.51 11.50
CA VAL A 255 -17.34 -15.40 11.01
C VAL A 255 -16.67 -16.77 11.01
N ALA A 256 -16.81 -17.52 12.10
CA ALA A 256 -16.26 -18.88 12.22
C ALA A 256 -16.79 -19.79 11.11
N GLN A 257 -18.09 -19.76 10.84
CA GLN A 257 -18.71 -20.54 9.77
C GLN A 257 -18.14 -20.19 8.38
N SER A 258 -17.89 -18.91 8.12
CA SER A 258 -17.31 -18.49 6.85
C SER A 258 -15.88 -19.02 6.68
N MET A 259 -15.08 -18.96 7.74
CA MET A 259 -13.74 -19.54 7.79
C MET A 259 -13.77 -21.07 7.64
N ASP A 260 -14.60 -21.75 8.42
CA ASP A 260 -14.69 -23.22 8.44
C ASP A 260 -15.14 -23.75 7.07
N ARG A 261 -16.09 -23.09 6.39
CA ARG A 261 -16.48 -23.42 5.01
C ARG A 261 -15.29 -23.41 4.04
N PHE A 262 -14.43 -22.42 4.17
CA PHE A 262 -13.23 -22.35 3.34
C PHE A 262 -12.24 -23.47 3.68
N ILE A 263 -12.04 -23.78 4.97
CA ILE A 263 -11.19 -24.88 5.41
C ILE A 263 -11.71 -26.21 4.91
N ASP A 264 -13.01 -26.44 5.03
CA ASP A 264 -13.67 -27.66 4.54
C ASP A 264 -13.51 -27.80 3.02
N LYS A 265 -13.64 -26.71 2.28
CA LYS A 265 -13.43 -26.70 0.83
C LYS A 265 -11.98 -27.06 0.48
N ILE A 266 -10.97 -26.47 1.11
CA ILE A 266 -9.57 -26.85 0.88
C ILE A 266 -9.36 -28.32 1.14
N LYS A 267 -9.89 -28.86 2.25
CA LYS A 267 -9.76 -30.27 2.62
C LYS A 267 -10.42 -31.21 1.60
N GLN A 268 -11.53 -30.79 0.98
CA GLN A 268 -12.20 -31.56 -0.05
C GLN A 268 -11.41 -31.58 -1.37
N GLU A 269 -10.83 -30.45 -1.75
CA GLU A 269 -10.08 -30.32 -3.01
C GLU A 269 -8.66 -30.90 -2.91
N THR A 270 -8.01 -30.67 -1.76
CA THR A 270 -6.64 -31.09 -1.52
C THR A 270 -6.56 -31.65 -0.09
N PRO A 271 -6.78 -32.95 0.12
CA PRO A 271 -6.79 -33.55 1.45
C PRO A 271 -5.50 -33.28 2.23
N GLY A 272 -5.65 -32.67 3.38
CA GLY A 272 -4.56 -32.24 4.26
C GLY A 272 -5.09 -31.68 5.59
N GLU A 273 -4.19 -31.22 6.44
CA GLU A 273 -4.53 -30.71 7.76
C GLU A 273 -3.95 -29.31 8.01
N ILE A 274 -4.57 -28.58 8.93
CA ILE A 274 -4.02 -27.34 9.45
C ILE A 274 -2.86 -27.72 10.37
N LEU A 275 -1.72 -27.08 10.17
CA LEU A 275 -0.52 -27.25 10.97
C LEU A 275 -0.45 -26.15 12.03
N GLY A 276 -0.53 -26.56 13.31
CA GLY A 276 -0.52 -25.61 14.42
C GLY A 276 -1.87 -24.91 14.65
N ASP A 277 -1.82 -23.78 15.37
CA ASP A 277 -2.99 -23.02 15.75
C ASP A 277 -3.36 -21.95 14.72
N LEU A 278 -4.61 -21.51 14.77
CA LEU A 278 -5.06 -20.33 14.01
C LEU A 278 -4.54 -19.06 14.71
N GLU A 279 -3.85 -18.23 13.97
CA GLU A 279 -3.50 -16.88 14.42
C GLU A 279 -4.61 -15.90 13.99
N ILE A 280 -5.28 -15.28 14.96
CA ILE A 280 -6.42 -14.39 14.73
C ILE A 280 -6.10 -13.01 15.30
N VAL A 281 -6.18 -11.98 14.46
CA VAL A 281 -5.93 -10.60 14.85
C VAL A 281 -7.07 -9.71 14.37
N ARG A 282 -7.65 -8.91 15.27
CA ARG A 282 -8.59 -7.86 14.89
C ARG A 282 -7.85 -6.59 14.52
N ILE A 283 -8.20 -5.98 13.40
CA ILE A 283 -7.57 -4.76 12.93
C ILE A 283 -8.60 -3.71 12.52
N PRO A 284 -8.36 -2.45 12.86
CA PRO A 284 -9.08 -1.35 12.23
C PRO A 284 -8.53 -1.14 10.81
N LEU A 285 -9.41 -0.88 9.86
CA LEU A 285 -9.04 -0.55 8.49
C LEU A 285 -9.09 0.97 8.32
N ASP A 286 -7.95 1.61 8.52
CA ASP A 286 -7.79 3.05 8.46
C ASP A 286 -7.15 3.47 7.14
N LEU A 287 -7.75 4.48 6.52
CA LEU A 287 -7.14 5.25 5.45
C LEU A 287 -6.59 6.55 6.05
N TYR A 288 -5.30 6.78 5.90
CA TYR A 288 -4.71 8.03 6.36
C TYR A 288 -3.86 8.68 5.28
N ARG A 289 -3.65 9.97 5.40
CA ARG A 289 -2.61 10.72 4.72
C ARG A 289 -1.89 11.67 5.67
N ALA A 290 -0.63 11.97 5.38
CA ALA A 290 0.07 13.07 6.00
C ALA A 290 -0.64 14.40 5.73
N ARG A 291 -0.64 15.32 6.68
CA ARG A 291 -1.16 16.68 6.45
C ARG A 291 -0.31 17.41 5.42
N ASN A 292 1.01 17.25 5.52
CA ASN A 292 1.99 17.70 4.56
C ASN A 292 2.79 16.49 4.09
N ALA A 293 2.74 16.19 2.80
CA ALA A 293 3.55 15.14 2.19
C ALA A 293 4.88 15.69 1.67
N THR A 294 5.10 17.01 1.78
CA THR A 294 6.30 17.71 1.31
C THR A 294 6.75 18.80 2.26
N SER A 295 7.97 19.29 2.09
CA SER A 295 8.50 20.46 2.81
C SER A 295 7.98 21.82 2.32
N ARG A 296 6.88 21.86 1.56
CA ARG A 296 6.30 23.07 0.97
C ARG A 296 6.08 24.19 1.97
N GLN A 297 5.50 23.87 3.13
CA GLN A 297 5.19 24.88 4.15
C GLN A 297 6.47 25.53 4.71
N LEU A 298 7.54 24.75 4.86
CA LEU A 298 8.81 25.23 5.38
C LEU A 298 9.53 26.15 4.41
N LEU A 299 9.32 26.01 3.10
CA LEU A 299 9.84 26.93 2.09
C LEU A 299 9.18 28.31 2.13
N THR A 300 7.91 28.37 2.55
CA THR A 300 7.13 29.62 2.50
C THR A 300 7.11 30.38 3.81
N VAL A 301 7.24 29.70 4.94
CA VAL A 301 7.01 30.28 6.28
C VAL A 301 8.05 29.85 7.30
N GLY A 302 8.91 28.87 6.98
CA GLY A 302 9.93 28.35 7.88
C GLY A 302 11.11 29.31 8.08
N PRO A 303 11.92 29.11 9.14
CA PRO A 303 13.16 29.82 9.31
C PRO A 303 14.08 29.64 8.08
N ILE A 304 14.70 30.71 7.61
CA ILE A 304 15.61 30.70 6.44
C ILE A 304 16.76 29.68 6.63
N ASP A 305 17.12 29.41 7.87
CA ASP A 305 18.21 28.49 8.23
C ASP A 305 17.77 27.02 8.38
N HIS A 306 16.47 26.70 8.20
CA HIS A 306 16.02 25.32 8.27
C HIS A 306 16.58 24.51 7.07
N PRO A 307 17.21 23.34 7.28
CA PRO A 307 17.80 22.53 6.20
C PRO A 307 16.83 22.26 5.05
N PHE A 308 15.54 22.01 5.36
CA PHE A 308 14.48 21.77 4.38
C PHE A 308 14.08 23.01 3.56
N ALA A 309 14.49 24.22 3.97
CA ALA A 309 14.23 25.41 3.16
C ALA A 309 15.06 25.47 1.87
N ARG A 310 16.13 24.68 1.77
CA ARG A 310 17.03 24.64 0.61
C ARG A 310 17.03 23.33 -0.16
N SER A 311 16.42 22.29 0.41
CA SER A 311 16.38 20.95 -0.16
C SER A 311 14.97 20.41 -0.06
N PRO A 312 14.36 19.94 -1.18
CA PRO A 312 13.03 19.40 -1.14
C PRO A 312 12.97 18.10 -0.35
N VAL A 313 11.94 17.97 0.47
CA VAL A 313 11.64 16.76 1.23
C VAL A 313 10.28 16.22 0.80
N PHE A 314 10.23 14.92 0.60
CA PHE A 314 9.02 14.19 0.21
C PHE A 314 8.78 13.00 1.15
N LEU A 315 7.53 12.78 1.50
CA LEU A 315 7.10 11.52 2.10
C LEU A 315 6.59 10.60 1.00
N ALA A 316 6.96 9.32 1.04
CA ALA A 316 6.56 8.35 0.02
C ALA A 316 6.00 7.06 0.63
N GLY A 317 5.05 6.42 -0.05
CA GLY A 317 4.36 5.23 0.45
C GLY A 317 3.61 5.50 1.75
N ASP A 318 3.66 4.55 2.69
CA ASP A 318 2.96 4.67 3.97
C ASP A 318 3.46 5.85 4.85
N SER A 319 4.60 6.48 4.53
CA SER A 319 5.00 7.74 5.18
C SER A 319 4.07 8.89 4.78
N ALA A 320 3.58 8.90 3.55
CA ALA A 320 2.68 9.93 3.01
C ALA A 320 1.20 9.53 3.09
N ILE A 321 0.89 8.30 2.68
CA ILE A 321 -0.48 7.79 2.57
C ILE A 321 -0.50 6.30 2.86
N GLY A 322 -1.33 5.88 3.80
CA GLY A 322 -1.55 4.47 4.12
C GLY A 322 -2.97 4.05 3.83
N SER A 323 -3.11 2.91 3.15
CA SER A 323 -4.38 2.27 2.84
C SER A 323 -4.43 0.88 3.47
N PRO A 324 -5.55 0.47 4.04
CA PRO A 324 -5.67 -0.83 4.70
C PRO A 324 -5.78 -2.02 3.73
N TYR A 325 -5.99 -1.75 2.44
CA TYR A 325 -6.24 -2.77 1.45
C TYR A 325 -4.96 -3.38 0.87
N PHE A 326 -5.08 -4.59 0.31
CA PHE A 326 -3.96 -5.30 -0.32
C PHE A 326 -3.27 -4.51 -1.43
N GLN A 327 -3.97 -3.55 -2.00
CA GLN A 327 -3.46 -2.65 -3.04
C GLN A 327 -2.68 -1.45 -2.50
N SER A 328 -2.42 -1.38 -1.19
CA SER A 328 -1.63 -0.28 -0.60
C SER A 328 -0.24 -0.13 -1.23
N ILE A 329 0.37 -1.26 -1.61
CA ILE A 329 1.65 -1.24 -2.30
C ILE A 329 1.55 -0.65 -3.71
N SER A 330 0.45 -0.94 -4.44
CA SER A 330 0.19 -0.35 -5.76
C SER A 330 0.05 1.16 -5.68
N LEU A 331 -0.65 1.64 -4.67
CA LEU A 331 -0.76 3.06 -4.37
C LEU A 331 0.61 3.69 -4.09
N GLY A 332 1.44 3.02 -3.28
CA GLY A 332 2.81 3.46 -3.00
C GLY A 332 3.69 3.49 -4.25
N PHE A 333 3.54 2.50 -5.13
CA PHE A 333 4.28 2.46 -6.40
C PHE A 333 3.81 3.52 -7.38
N GLU A 334 2.51 3.80 -7.45
CA GLU A 334 1.96 4.91 -8.24
C GLU A 334 2.54 6.26 -7.79
N CYS A 335 2.56 6.49 -6.46
CA CYS A 335 3.19 7.68 -5.90
C CYS A 335 4.71 7.75 -6.18
N ALA A 336 5.41 6.60 -6.16
CA ALA A 336 6.83 6.53 -6.49
C ALA A 336 7.09 6.85 -7.96
N ILE A 337 6.29 6.31 -8.88
CA ILE A 337 6.37 6.60 -10.32
C ILE A 337 6.14 8.09 -10.57
N PHE A 338 5.12 8.67 -9.96
CA PHE A 338 4.81 10.09 -10.11
C PHE A 338 5.95 10.97 -9.56
N LEU A 339 6.45 10.66 -8.35
CA LEU A 339 7.55 11.41 -7.73
C LEU A 339 8.84 11.33 -8.57
N ALA A 340 9.21 10.13 -9.05
CA ALA A 340 10.37 9.96 -9.90
C ALA A 340 10.22 10.74 -11.21
N GLY A 341 9.03 10.77 -11.79
CA GLY A 341 8.70 11.57 -12.97
C GLY A 341 8.83 13.08 -12.73
N LEU A 342 8.46 13.57 -11.55
CA LEU A 342 8.66 14.98 -11.17
C LEU A 342 10.15 15.31 -10.99
N ILE A 343 10.90 14.46 -10.28
CA ILE A 343 12.33 14.63 -10.02
C ILE A 343 13.12 14.62 -11.34
N ALA A 344 12.68 13.84 -12.33
CA ALA A 344 13.30 13.78 -13.66
C ALA A 344 13.16 15.09 -14.44
N GLN A 345 12.16 15.93 -14.14
CA GLN A 345 11.93 17.22 -14.78
C GLN A 345 12.84 18.30 -14.18
N ARG A 346 14.12 18.33 -14.61
CA ARG A 346 15.16 19.20 -14.01
C ARG A 346 14.85 20.70 -14.03
N ASP A 347 14.06 21.13 -15.01
CA ASP A 347 13.70 22.54 -15.20
C ASP A 347 12.44 22.93 -14.41
N LEU A 348 11.81 21.96 -13.71
CA LEU A 348 10.63 22.24 -12.89
C LEU A 348 11.03 23.06 -11.66
N PRO A 349 10.43 24.23 -11.44
CA PRO A 349 10.67 25.02 -10.23
C PRO A 349 10.38 24.20 -8.97
N LEU A 350 11.24 24.33 -7.97
CA LEU A 350 11.14 23.57 -6.71
C LEU A 350 9.74 23.65 -6.09
N ARG A 351 9.17 24.85 -6.05
CA ARG A 351 7.84 25.06 -5.50
C ARG A 351 6.77 24.26 -6.26
N ASP A 352 6.83 24.30 -7.59
CA ASP A 352 5.88 23.59 -8.45
C ASP A 352 6.01 22.07 -8.28
N MET A 353 7.23 21.56 -8.11
CA MET A 353 7.47 20.15 -7.82
C MET A 353 6.79 19.73 -6.51
N LEU A 354 6.98 20.49 -5.44
CA LEU A 354 6.38 20.21 -4.13
C LEU A 354 4.85 20.32 -4.18
N ASP A 355 4.32 21.37 -4.84
CA ASP A 355 2.89 21.58 -4.97
C ASP A 355 2.19 20.47 -5.76
N ARG A 356 2.79 20.04 -6.88
CA ARG A 356 2.26 18.94 -7.70
C ARG A 356 2.26 17.62 -6.95
N TYR A 357 3.33 17.31 -6.20
CA TYR A 357 3.36 16.07 -5.42
C TYR A 357 2.38 16.10 -4.25
N GLU A 358 2.27 17.23 -3.54
CA GLU A 358 1.28 17.40 -2.47
C GLU A 358 -0.15 17.17 -2.98
N LEU A 359 -0.47 17.77 -4.13
CA LEU A 359 -1.76 17.59 -4.78
C LEU A 359 -1.98 16.15 -5.24
N HIS A 360 -0.94 15.49 -5.77
CA HIS A 360 -1.02 14.08 -6.18
C HIS A 360 -1.34 13.16 -4.99
N ILE A 361 -0.67 13.33 -3.85
CA ILE A 361 -0.97 12.55 -2.63
C ILE A 361 -2.40 12.77 -2.16
N TYR A 362 -2.89 14.02 -2.20
CA TYR A 362 -4.28 14.32 -1.87
C TYR A 362 -5.28 13.63 -2.82
N LYS A 363 -5.04 13.68 -4.13
CA LYS A 363 -5.86 13.04 -5.14
C LYS A 363 -5.87 11.51 -4.99
N GLN A 364 -4.73 10.90 -4.71
CA GLN A 364 -4.63 9.46 -4.44
C GLN A 364 -5.42 9.06 -3.19
N TRP A 365 -5.32 9.84 -2.12
CA TRP A 365 -6.11 9.62 -0.91
C TRP A 365 -7.62 9.71 -1.18
N LEU A 366 -8.04 10.75 -1.92
CA LEU A 366 -9.44 10.95 -2.30
C LEU A 366 -9.97 9.78 -3.16
N ARG A 367 -9.17 9.30 -4.12
CA ARG A 367 -9.51 8.13 -4.94
C ARG A 367 -9.78 6.90 -4.10
N VAL A 368 -8.87 6.57 -3.17
CA VAL A 368 -9.06 5.41 -2.28
C VAL A 368 -10.27 5.60 -1.37
N TYR A 369 -10.49 6.80 -0.86
CA TYR A 369 -11.64 7.11 -0.02
C TYR A 369 -12.96 6.91 -0.78
N MET A 370 -13.09 7.50 -1.96
CA MET A 370 -14.29 7.39 -2.80
C MET A 370 -14.57 5.92 -3.16
N ARG A 371 -13.55 5.20 -3.59
CA ARG A 371 -13.66 3.77 -3.89
C ARG A 371 -14.15 2.96 -2.68
N SER A 372 -13.59 3.21 -1.51
CA SER A 372 -13.99 2.51 -0.29
C SER A 372 -15.45 2.78 0.07
N LYS A 373 -15.89 4.02 -0.09
CA LYS A 373 -17.30 4.40 0.13
C LYS A 373 -18.23 3.73 -0.89
N MET A 374 -17.84 3.68 -2.16
CA MET A 374 -18.61 3.02 -3.20
C MET A 374 -18.72 1.51 -2.96
N ILE A 375 -17.63 0.85 -2.60
CA ILE A 375 -17.63 -0.59 -2.27
C ILE A 375 -18.54 -0.86 -1.07
N LYS A 376 -18.44 -0.05 -0.02
CA LYS A 376 -19.31 -0.17 1.14
C LYS A 376 -20.78 0.05 0.78
N HIS A 377 -21.10 1.10 0.01
CA HIS A 377 -22.46 1.36 -0.44
C HIS A 377 -23.03 0.20 -1.25
N ASN A 378 -22.28 -0.34 -2.21
CA ASN A 378 -22.69 -1.49 -3.00
C ASN A 378 -22.91 -2.73 -2.12
N LYS A 379 -22.02 -2.98 -1.16
CA LYS A 379 -22.16 -4.09 -0.21
C LYS A 379 -23.46 -3.94 0.60
N ASP A 380 -23.66 -2.76 1.19
CA ASP A 380 -24.85 -2.45 1.99
C ASP A 380 -26.15 -2.57 1.15
N LEU A 381 -26.08 -2.19 -0.13
CA LEU A 381 -27.19 -2.34 -1.07
C LEU A 381 -27.50 -3.81 -1.35
N PHE A 382 -26.47 -4.62 -1.66
CA PHE A 382 -26.64 -6.06 -1.92
C PHE A 382 -27.14 -6.82 -0.68
N GLU A 383 -26.65 -6.48 0.52
CA GLU A 383 -27.14 -7.07 1.76
C GLU A 383 -28.60 -6.69 2.05
N SER A 384 -29.08 -5.55 1.52
CA SER A 384 -30.46 -5.08 1.69
C SER A 384 -31.42 -5.69 0.65
N LEU A 385 -30.94 -6.38 -0.39
CA LEU A 385 -31.82 -7.05 -1.36
C LEU A 385 -32.64 -8.19 -0.73
N ASP A 386 -32.15 -8.76 0.38
CA ASP A 386 -32.85 -9.78 1.14
C ASP A 386 -33.92 -9.19 2.08
N ASP A 387 -33.89 -7.86 2.32
CA ASP A 387 -34.91 -7.12 3.08
C ASP A 387 -35.39 -5.91 2.26
N PRO A 388 -36.54 -6.03 1.57
CA PRO A 388 -37.08 -4.97 0.73
C PRO A 388 -37.38 -3.66 1.47
N LEU A 389 -37.70 -3.70 2.77
CA LEU A 389 -37.95 -2.49 3.56
C LEU A 389 -36.64 -1.76 3.84
N ALA A 390 -35.61 -2.46 4.28
CA ALA A 390 -34.27 -1.91 4.47
C ALA A 390 -33.66 -1.36 3.17
N LEU A 391 -33.96 -2.00 2.02
CA LEU A 391 -33.58 -1.49 0.71
C LEU A 391 -34.24 -0.14 0.38
N LEU A 392 -35.55 0.00 0.64
CA LEU A 392 -36.29 1.25 0.40
C LEU A 392 -35.78 2.39 1.29
N GLU A 393 -35.51 2.11 2.57
CA GLU A 393 -34.89 3.06 3.49
C GLU A 393 -33.52 3.56 3.00
N LYS A 394 -32.65 2.66 2.56
CA LYS A 394 -31.31 3.00 2.08
C LYS A 394 -31.33 3.77 0.77
N LEU A 395 -32.27 3.51 -0.10
CA LEU A 395 -32.46 4.26 -1.35
C LEU A 395 -33.14 5.62 -1.15
N HIS A 396 -33.56 5.95 0.07
CA HIS A 396 -34.32 7.19 0.37
C HIS A 396 -35.57 7.33 -0.53
N ILE A 397 -36.18 6.22 -0.90
CA ILE A 397 -37.42 6.21 -1.69
C ILE A 397 -38.57 6.10 -0.69
N TYR A 398 -39.06 7.26 -0.24
CA TYR A 398 -40.33 7.43 0.45
C TYR A 398 -41.27 8.29 -0.38
#